data_76cbd902a0ef7fc2e4d294364d028b1b
#
_entry.id   76cbd902a0ef7fc2e4d294364d028b1b
#
_cell.length_a   1.000
_cell.length_b   1.000
_cell.length_c   1.000
_cell.angle_alpha   90.00
_cell.angle_beta   90.00
_cell.angle_gamma   90.00
#
_symmetry.space_group_name_H-M   'P 1'
#
loop_
_entity.id
_entity.type
_entity.pdbx_description
1 polymer ?
#
loop_
_entity_poly.entity_id
_entity_poly.type
_entity_poly.pdbx_seq_one_letter_code
_entity_poly.pdbx_strand_id
1 'polypeptide(L)'
;MKSSPDSYRNPKKKLFKMKKIVFLLPLLALVSCYDAEHNCKDFKTGKFKFEFDVNGVKKTTVFERKDGIEIETFEGKTDTSTVRWVSDCEYILQKKHPKNMAEEKAINMKILTTSKDSYTFEFGLVGSDQKQRGTVVKLD
;
A
#
# COMPACT_ATOMS: atom_id res chain seq x y z
N MET A 1 -7.41 4.22 91.61
CA MET A 1 -8.67 3.52 91.75
C MET A 1 -9.34 3.33 90.41
N LYS A 2 -9.56 2.10 89.99
CA LYS A 2 -10.55 1.55 89.02
C LYS A 2 -10.50 2.18 87.65
N SER A 3 -10.00 1.42 86.70
CA SER A 3 -10.62 0.34 85.98
C SER A 3 -11.61 0.84 84.94
N SER A 4 -11.43 0.61 83.67
CA SER A 4 -11.85 -0.60 83.01
C SER A 4 -12.01 -0.40 81.52
N PRO A 5 -12.24 -1.37 80.80
CA PRO A 5 -11.60 -1.63 79.53
C PRO A 5 -12.60 -1.37 78.38
N ASP A 6 -12.11 -0.88 77.37
CA ASP A 6 -12.97 -0.69 76.21
C ASP A 6 -12.55 -1.46 74.94
N SER A 7 -13.34 -2.29 74.72
CA SER A 7 -13.90 -2.82 73.53
C SER A 7 -13.19 -2.42 72.23
N TYR A 8 -12.27 -3.26 71.87
CA TYR A 8 -11.66 -3.27 70.55
C TYR A 8 -12.68 -3.77 69.51
N ARG A 9 -13.35 -2.83 68.87
CA ARG A 9 -14.27 -3.16 67.80
C ARG A 9 -13.51 -3.21 66.46
N ASN A 10 -13.16 -4.40 66.04
CA ASN A 10 -12.56 -4.76 64.77
C ASN A 10 -13.48 -4.40 63.60
N PRO A 11 -13.12 -3.47 62.71
CA PRO A 11 -13.88 -3.26 61.49
C PRO A 11 -13.47 -4.33 60.48
N LYS A 12 -14.35 -5.28 60.27
CA LYS A 12 -14.26 -6.25 59.21
C LYS A 12 -14.08 -5.52 57.89
N LYS A 13 -12.88 -5.54 57.36
CA LYS A 13 -12.58 -5.12 56.00
C LYS A 13 -13.43 -5.97 55.05
N LYS A 14 -14.44 -5.37 54.50
CA LYS A 14 -15.15 -5.94 53.35
C LYS A 14 -14.14 -6.03 52.21
N LEU A 15 -13.69 -7.24 51.98
CA LEU A 15 -12.93 -7.57 50.79
C LEU A 15 -13.90 -7.45 49.62
N PHE A 16 -13.92 -6.28 48.99
CA PHE A 16 -14.74 -6.03 47.80
C PHE A 16 -14.19 -6.91 46.68
N LYS A 17 -15.03 -7.77 46.17
CA LYS A 17 -14.74 -8.73 45.12
C LYS A 17 -14.35 -8.00 43.82
N MET A 18 -13.07 -7.73 43.64
CA MET A 18 -12.49 -7.28 42.36
C MET A 18 -12.21 -8.46 41.41
N LYS A 19 -13.02 -9.53 41.48
CA LYS A 19 -12.85 -10.71 40.61
C LYS A 19 -13.62 -10.65 39.29
N LYS A 20 -14.36 -9.59 39.01
CA LYS A 20 -15.17 -9.53 37.76
C LYS A 20 -14.68 -8.54 36.71
N ILE A 21 -13.63 -7.78 36.95
CA ILE A 21 -13.13 -6.77 36.00
C ILE A 21 -11.97 -7.29 35.15
N VAL A 22 -11.28 -8.35 35.59
CA VAL A 22 -10.11 -8.90 34.90
C VAL A 22 -10.47 -9.72 33.66
N PHE A 23 -11.76 -10.07 33.45
CA PHE A 23 -12.17 -10.96 32.35
C PHE A 23 -12.67 -10.24 31.09
N LEU A 24 -12.69 -8.91 31.10
CA LEU A 24 -13.20 -8.14 29.94
C LEU A 24 -12.10 -7.53 29.07
N LEU A 25 -10.84 -7.78 29.37
CA LEU A 25 -9.71 -7.13 28.67
C LEU A 25 -9.04 -7.94 27.56
N PRO A 26 -9.29 -9.23 27.30
CA PRO A 26 -8.64 -9.90 26.18
C PRO A 26 -9.46 -9.91 24.89
N LEU A 27 -10.61 -9.22 24.81
CA LEU A 27 -11.46 -9.31 23.61
C LEU A 27 -11.21 -8.18 22.59
N LEU A 28 -10.24 -7.30 22.82
CA LEU A 28 -9.92 -6.18 21.92
C LEU A 28 -8.65 -6.39 21.09
N ALA A 29 -8.06 -7.59 21.10
CA ALA A 29 -6.84 -7.87 20.33
C ALA A 29 -7.11 -8.70 19.05
N LEU A 30 -8.31 -8.67 18.52
CA LEU A 30 -8.55 -9.07 17.13
C LEU A 30 -8.33 -7.85 16.25
N VAL A 31 -7.10 -7.34 16.24
CA VAL A 31 -6.63 -6.55 15.12
C VAL A 31 -6.63 -7.52 13.94
N SER A 32 -7.69 -7.48 13.15
CA SER A 32 -7.73 -8.10 11.84
C SER A 32 -6.47 -7.63 11.11
N CYS A 33 -5.53 -8.52 10.87
CA CYS A 33 -4.54 -8.33 9.83
C CYS A 33 -5.33 -8.21 8.53
N TYR A 34 -5.55 -6.99 8.09
CA TYR A 34 -6.04 -6.73 6.75
C TYR A 34 -4.88 -7.08 5.81
N ASP A 35 -4.88 -8.30 5.30
CA ASP A 35 -3.97 -8.69 4.24
C ASP A 35 -4.32 -7.84 3.02
N ALA A 36 -3.38 -7.00 2.60
CA ALA A 36 -3.53 -6.21 1.39
C ALA A 36 -3.76 -7.17 0.21
N GLU A 37 -4.82 -6.94 -0.55
CA GLU A 37 -5.12 -7.75 -1.72
C GLU A 37 -4.01 -7.61 -2.77
N HIS A 38 -3.55 -8.73 -3.32
CA HIS A 38 -2.45 -8.81 -4.29
C HIS A 38 -2.88 -9.57 -5.56
N ASN A 39 -3.96 -9.13 -6.20
CA ASN A 39 -4.40 -9.71 -7.47
C ASN A 39 -3.74 -9.00 -8.67
N CYS A 40 -2.43 -9.11 -8.80
CA CYS A 40 -1.68 -8.41 -9.84
C CYS A 40 -1.95 -8.91 -11.26
N LYS A 41 -2.45 -10.13 -11.41
CA LYS A 41 -2.72 -10.73 -12.73
C LYS A 41 -3.75 -9.95 -13.53
N ASP A 42 -4.75 -9.38 -12.86
CA ASP A 42 -5.82 -8.60 -13.50
C ASP A 42 -5.33 -7.27 -14.08
N PHE A 43 -4.12 -6.86 -13.71
CA PHE A 43 -3.49 -5.63 -14.16
C PHE A 43 -2.36 -5.83 -15.17
N LYS A 44 -2.16 -7.06 -15.67
CA LYS A 44 -1.13 -7.33 -16.68
C LYS A 44 -1.48 -6.77 -18.05
N THR A 45 -2.77 -6.66 -18.34
CA THR A 45 -3.31 -6.10 -19.58
C THR A 45 -4.45 -5.15 -19.28
N GLY A 46 -4.70 -4.21 -20.18
CA GLY A 46 -5.81 -3.26 -20.08
C GLY A 46 -5.39 -1.83 -20.34
N LYS A 47 -6.33 -0.93 -20.15
CA LYS A 47 -6.15 0.51 -20.28
C LYS A 47 -6.17 1.16 -18.90
N PHE A 48 -5.25 2.06 -18.67
CA PHE A 48 -4.96 2.59 -17.35
C PHE A 48 -4.78 4.10 -17.39
N LYS A 49 -5.02 4.73 -16.23
CA LYS A 49 -4.78 6.14 -15.99
C LYS A 49 -3.91 6.31 -14.74
N PHE A 50 -2.89 7.16 -14.85
CA PHE A 50 -2.05 7.59 -13.74
C PHE A 50 -2.08 9.11 -13.63
N GLU A 51 -2.34 9.60 -12.42
CA GLU A 51 -2.32 11.03 -12.10
C GLU A 51 -1.18 11.33 -11.12
N PHE A 52 -0.47 12.40 -11.38
CA PHE A 52 0.65 12.85 -10.55
C PHE A 52 0.70 14.38 -10.52
N ASP A 53 1.36 14.92 -9.52
CA ASP A 53 1.53 16.37 -9.35
C ASP A 53 2.92 16.80 -9.79
N VAL A 54 2.96 17.88 -10.56
CA VAL A 54 4.20 18.55 -10.95
C VAL A 54 4.09 20.03 -10.58
N ASN A 55 4.78 20.42 -9.52
CA ASN A 55 4.80 21.79 -9.01
C ASN A 55 3.39 22.35 -8.74
N GLY A 56 2.51 21.56 -8.11
CA GLY A 56 1.14 21.93 -7.80
C GLY A 56 0.17 21.84 -8.97
N VAL A 57 0.59 21.35 -10.11
CA VAL A 57 -0.25 21.13 -11.30
C VAL A 57 -0.48 19.64 -11.49
N LYS A 58 -1.75 19.22 -11.43
CA LYS A 58 -2.13 17.82 -11.68
C LYS A 58 -1.93 17.48 -13.15
N LYS A 59 -1.14 16.45 -13.39
CA LYS A 59 -0.90 15.89 -14.72
C LYS A 59 -1.51 14.50 -14.80
N THR A 60 -1.91 14.11 -16.00
CA THR A 60 -2.51 12.81 -16.26
C THR A 60 -1.81 12.15 -17.42
N THR A 61 -1.48 10.89 -17.28
CA THR A 61 -1.07 10.03 -18.39
C THR A 61 -2.03 8.85 -18.51
N VAL A 62 -2.24 8.40 -19.74
CA VAL A 62 -3.04 7.22 -20.05
C VAL A 62 -2.13 6.24 -20.78
N PHE A 63 -2.19 4.97 -20.39
CA PHE A 63 -1.42 3.93 -21.05
C PHE A 63 -2.24 2.67 -21.28
N GLU A 64 -1.93 1.97 -22.33
CA GLU A 64 -2.51 0.68 -22.67
C GLU A 64 -1.41 -0.37 -22.66
N ARG A 65 -1.67 -1.48 -21.97
CA ARG A 65 -0.74 -2.60 -21.86
C ARG A 65 -1.32 -3.84 -22.48
N LYS A 66 -0.63 -4.39 -23.47
CA LYS A 66 -1.04 -5.60 -24.18
C LYS A 66 0.16 -6.28 -24.83
N ASP A 67 0.21 -7.60 -24.81
CA ASP A 67 1.18 -8.43 -25.55
C ASP A 67 2.65 -8.03 -25.30
N GLY A 68 2.99 -7.69 -24.05
CA GLY A 68 4.34 -7.29 -23.66
C GLY A 68 4.76 -5.90 -24.14
N ILE A 69 3.81 -5.08 -24.54
CA ILE A 69 4.00 -3.69 -24.96
C ILE A 69 3.12 -2.78 -24.09
N GLU A 70 3.66 -1.62 -23.75
CA GLU A 70 2.93 -0.52 -23.14
C GLU A 70 3.03 0.71 -24.03
N ILE A 71 1.89 1.28 -24.38
CA ILE A 71 1.77 2.52 -25.15
C ILE A 71 1.23 3.58 -24.22
N GLU A 72 2.04 4.57 -23.92
CA GLU A 72 1.71 5.68 -23.04
C GLU A 72 1.43 6.94 -23.84
N THR A 73 0.38 7.67 -23.47
CA THR A 73 0.07 9.00 -24.03
C THR A 73 0.07 10.03 -22.92
N PHE A 74 0.98 10.98 -23.05
CA PHE A 74 1.14 12.10 -22.14
C PHE A 74 1.24 13.41 -22.92
N GLU A 75 0.41 14.40 -22.59
CA GLU A 75 0.36 15.72 -23.24
C GLU A 75 0.34 15.64 -24.78
N GLY A 76 -0.44 14.68 -25.33
CA GLY A 76 -0.57 14.47 -26.76
C GLY A 76 0.60 13.79 -27.45
N LYS A 77 1.63 13.40 -26.69
CA LYS A 77 2.76 12.59 -27.18
C LYS A 77 2.60 11.14 -26.80
N THR A 78 2.94 10.26 -27.72
CA THR A 78 2.86 8.82 -27.50
C THR A 78 4.25 8.21 -27.48
N ASP A 79 4.52 7.44 -26.43
CA ASP A 79 5.74 6.66 -26.27
C ASP A 79 5.39 5.16 -26.16
N THR A 80 6.30 4.32 -26.64
CA THR A 80 6.13 2.86 -26.60
C THR A 80 7.27 2.22 -25.83
N SER A 81 6.91 1.32 -24.93
CA SER A 81 7.86 0.55 -24.12
C SER A 81 7.58 -0.94 -24.23
N THR A 82 8.62 -1.74 -24.08
CA THR A 82 8.47 -3.18 -23.82
C THR A 82 8.18 -3.40 -22.35
N VAL A 83 7.34 -4.39 -22.06
CA VAL A 83 6.98 -4.83 -20.71
C VAL A 83 7.48 -6.24 -20.50
N ARG A 84 8.36 -6.44 -19.55
CA ARG A 84 8.86 -7.76 -19.17
C ARG A 84 8.53 -8.05 -17.71
N TRP A 85 7.58 -8.95 -17.48
CA TRP A 85 7.22 -9.40 -16.14
C TRP A 85 8.33 -10.27 -15.56
N VAL A 86 8.79 -9.93 -14.36
CA VAL A 86 9.79 -10.69 -13.59
C VAL A 86 9.11 -11.50 -12.47
N SER A 87 7.92 -11.09 -12.06
CA SER A 87 7.00 -11.84 -11.19
C SER A 87 5.55 -11.49 -11.52
N ASP A 88 4.58 -12.00 -10.77
CA ASP A 88 3.18 -11.61 -10.98
C ASP A 88 2.92 -10.13 -10.68
N CYS A 89 3.69 -9.54 -9.76
CA CYS A 89 3.51 -8.15 -9.31
C CYS A 89 4.68 -7.22 -9.65
N GLU A 90 5.64 -7.65 -10.45
CA GLU A 90 6.81 -6.84 -10.78
C GLU A 90 7.18 -6.98 -12.25
N TYR A 91 7.48 -5.87 -12.90
CA TYR A 91 7.85 -5.83 -14.32
C TYR A 91 8.86 -4.72 -14.60
N ILE A 92 9.55 -4.88 -15.71
CA ILE A 92 10.52 -3.93 -16.23
C ILE A 92 9.94 -3.27 -17.48
N LEU A 93 9.98 -1.94 -17.50
CA LEU A 93 9.68 -1.12 -18.67
C LEU A 93 10.99 -0.70 -19.34
N GLN A 94 11.05 -0.83 -20.66
CA GLN A 94 12.16 -0.35 -21.47
C GLN A 94 11.62 0.41 -22.67
N LYS A 95 11.95 1.70 -22.80
CA LYS A 95 11.58 2.51 -23.96
C LYS A 95 12.11 1.91 -25.25
N LYS A 96 11.27 1.82 -26.28
CA LYS A 96 11.67 1.27 -27.59
C LYS A 96 12.49 2.28 -28.42
N HIS A 97 12.19 3.55 -28.27
CA HIS A 97 12.83 4.64 -29.02
C HIS A 97 13.30 5.74 -28.05
N PRO A 98 14.34 5.47 -27.24
CA PRO A 98 14.86 6.46 -26.32
C PRO A 98 15.50 7.62 -27.11
N LYS A 99 15.29 8.84 -26.64
CA LYS A 99 15.82 10.06 -27.26
C LYS A 99 17.16 10.50 -26.66
N ASN A 100 17.51 9.95 -25.51
CA ASN A 100 18.74 10.28 -24.78
C ASN A 100 19.11 9.12 -23.83
N MET A 101 20.30 9.16 -23.27
CA MET A 101 20.82 8.13 -22.36
C MET A 101 19.99 7.94 -21.07
N ALA A 102 19.29 8.97 -20.62
CA ALA A 102 18.42 8.82 -19.44
C ALA A 102 17.20 7.96 -19.75
N GLU A 103 16.64 8.11 -20.95
CA GLU A 103 15.52 7.31 -21.43
C GLU A 103 15.90 5.87 -21.85
N GLU A 104 17.20 5.60 -22.07
CA GLU A 104 17.70 4.24 -22.30
C GLU A 104 17.66 3.37 -21.05
N LYS A 105 17.61 3.98 -19.86
CA LYS A 105 17.59 3.25 -18.61
C LYS A 105 16.24 2.58 -18.39
N ALA A 106 16.26 1.30 -18.08
CA ALA A 106 15.08 0.53 -17.75
C ALA A 106 14.48 0.97 -16.41
N ILE A 107 13.17 0.92 -16.30
CA ILE A 107 12.41 1.24 -15.10
C ILE A 107 11.87 -0.05 -14.50
N ASN A 108 12.15 -0.26 -13.22
CA ASN A 108 11.51 -1.30 -12.43
C ASN A 108 10.18 -0.78 -11.89
N MET A 109 9.12 -1.57 -12.06
CA MET A 109 7.76 -1.30 -11.63
C MET A 109 7.29 -2.41 -10.73
N LYS A 110 6.90 -2.10 -9.50
CA LYS A 110 6.41 -3.08 -8.52
C LYS A 110 5.03 -2.69 -8.02
N ILE A 111 4.04 -3.55 -8.23
CA ILE A 111 2.69 -3.42 -7.67
C ILE A 111 2.77 -3.77 -6.18
N LEU A 112 2.30 -2.86 -5.31
CA LEU A 112 2.34 -3.01 -3.87
C LEU A 112 1.03 -3.54 -3.30
N THR A 113 -0.10 -3.01 -3.77
CA THR A 113 -1.44 -3.42 -3.37
C THR A 113 -2.38 -3.33 -4.56
N THR A 114 -3.43 -4.13 -4.57
CA THR A 114 -4.47 -4.07 -5.59
C THR A 114 -5.83 -3.84 -4.95
N SER A 115 -6.74 -3.25 -5.70
CA SER A 115 -8.18 -3.14 -5.43
C SER A 115 -8.93 -3.67 -6.64
N LYS A 116 -10.26 -3.50 -6.69
CA LYS A 116 -11.09 -3.98 -7.80
C LYS A 116 -10.62 -3.45 -9.17
N ASP A 117 -10.30 -2.16 -9.24
CA ASP A 117 -10.02 -1.41 -10.47
C ASP A 117 -8.80 -0.47 -10.35
N SER A 118 -7.97 -0.68 -9.35
CA SER A 118 -6.78 0.15 -9.14
C SER A 118 -5.65 -0.63 -8.47
N TYR A 119 -4.43 -0.11 -8.59
CA TYR A 119 -3.30 -0.62 -7.83
C TYR A 119 -2.38 0.52 -7.40
N THR A 120 -1.73 0.35 -6.25
CA THR A 120 -0.59 1.18 -5.86
C THR A 120 0.70 0.52 -6.34
N PHE A 121 1.65 1.33 -6.72
CA PHE A 121 2.92 0.85 -7.24
C PHE A 121 4.09 1.69 -6.77
N GLU A 122 5.25 1.09 -6.82
CA GLU A 122 6.55 1.73 -6.62
C GLU A 122 7.37 1.58 -7.90
N PHE A 123 8.08 2.63 -8.29
CA PHE A 123 8.90 2.60 -9.49
C PHE A 123 10.22 3.35 -9.30
N GLY A 124 11.21 2.99 -10.09
CA GLY A 124 12.51 3.62 -10.11
C GLY A 124 13.41 3.00 -11.18
N LEU A 125 14.52 3.64 -11.45
CA LEU A 125 15.50 3.07 -12.38
C LEU A 125 16.04 1.74 -11.86
N VAL A 126 16.25 0.79 -12.76
CA VAL A 126 16.88 -0.48 -12.40
C VAL A 126 18.25 -0.21 -11.79
N GLY A 127 18.53 -0.81 -10.61
CA GLY A 127 19.75 -0.61 -9.86
C GLY A 127 19.83 0.68 -9.03
N SER A 128 18.77 1.48 -8.97
CA SER A 128 18.70 2.67 -8.13
C SER A 128 17.92 2.39 -6.84
N ASP A 129 18.39 2.96 -5.72
CA ASP A 129 17.67 2.94 -4.45
C ASP A 129 16.58 4.02 -4.37
N GLN A 130 16.60 4.99 -5.29
CA GLN A 130 15.56 6.01 -5.35
C GLN A 130 14.29 5.44 -5.97
N LYS A 131 13.22 5.45 -5.19
CA LYS A 131 11.91 4.94 -5.57
C LYS A 131 10.85 6.02 -5.40
N GLN A 132 9.88 6.00 -6.29
CA GLN A 132 8.68 6.83 -6.23
C GLN A 132 7.45 5.91 -6.16
N ARG A 133 6.34 6.44 -5.70
CA ARG A 133 5.08 5.69 -5.57
C ARG A 133 3.94 6.44 -6.22
N GLY A 134 2.94 5.69 -6.65
CA GLY A 134 1.74 6.24 -7.23
C GLY A 134 0.59 5.25 -7.17
N THR A 135 -0.55 5.70 -7.67
CA THR A 135 -1.76 4.89 -7.82
C THR A 135 -2.25 4.96 -9.25
N VAL A 136 -2.51 3.82 -9.83
CA VAL A 136 -3.05 3.65 -11.17
C VAL A 136 -4.48 3.17 -11.07
N VAL A 137 -5.35 3.71 -11.93
CA VAL A 137 -6.73 3.27 -12.08
C VAL A 137 -6.88 2.57 -13.43
N LYS A 138 -7.51 1.40 -13.43
CA LYS A 138 -7.90 0.67 -14.64
C LYS A 138 -9.17 1.29 -15.22
N LEU A 139 -9.21 1.47 -16.54
CA LEU A 139 -10.30 2.15 -17.24
C LEU A 139 -11.28 1.19 -17.93
N ASP A 140 -10.91 -0.08 -18.06
CA ASP A 140 -11.70 -1.13 -18.73
C ASP A 140 -11.62 -2.47 -17.98
#